data_1c0af7b24bebdff4a87e2a8366265b29
#
_entry.id   1c0af7b24bebdff4a87e2a8366265b29
#
_cell.length_a   1.000
_cell.length_b   1.000
_cell.length_c   1.000
_cell.angle_alpha   90.00
_cell.angle_beta   90.00
_cell.angle_gamma   90.00
#
_symmetry.space_group_name_H-M   'P 1'
#
loop_
_entity.id
_entity.type
_entity.pdbx_description
1 polymer ?
#
loop_
_entity_poly.entity_id
_entity_poly.type
_entity_poly.pdbx_seq_one_letter_code
_entity_poly.pdbx_strand_id
1 'polypeptide(L)'
;ARRDVVVALSGDGGDELFSGYERYAWTMRLWKRISRVPRPIRQSMSLGLRTVPPPLAASLAKAINRCVPRRYQVRNPSDKVRLMSQLLGAKDARDLYQLIVGHWKNPERILAGGLSPEEQPVFPDVPKMDDRHAMMMTDMLGYLPDDILVKVDRTSMNIGLEARVPLLD
;
A
#
# COMPACT_ATOMS: atom_id res chain seq x y z
N ALA A 1 -0.36 -31.59 -7.33
CA ALA A 1 -0.21 -31.11 -8.72
C ALA A 1 1.03 -31.71 -9.39
N ARG A 2 2.26 -31.56 -8.81
CA ARG A 2 3.50 -32.05 -9.46
C ARG A 2 3.52 -33.57 -9.74
N ARG A 3 2.75 -34.38 -9.00
CA ARG A 3 2.61 -35.81 -9.26
C ARG A 3 1.84 -36.14 -10.55
N ASP A 4 1.03 -35.17 -11.01
CA ASP A 4 0.07 -35.38 -12.09
C ASP A 4 0.43 -34.56 -13.32
N VAL A 5 1.04 -33.38 -13.10
CA VAL A 5 1.40 -32.43 -14.16
C VAL A 5 2.78 -31.82 -13.92
N VAL A 6 3.46 -31.43 -14.99
CA VAL A 6 4.77 -30.74 -14.95
C VAL A 6 4.63 -29.24 -15.16
N VAL A 7 3.52 -28.79 -15.74
CA VAL A 7 3.18 -27.38 -16.01
C VAL A 7 1.82 -27.09 -15.42
N ALA A 8 1.68 -25.92 -14.79
CA ALA A 8 0.42 -25.38 -14.31
C ALA A 8 0.22 -23.95 -14.83
N LEU A 9 -1.01 -23.60 -15.17
CA LEU A 9 -1.36 -22.23 -15.53
C LEU A 9 -1.81 -21.47 -14.28
N SER A 10 -1.33 -20.23 -14.14
CA SER A 10 -1.70 -19.32 -13.05
C SER A 10 -2.43 -18.10 -13.60
N GLY A 11 -3.32 -17.54 -12.80
CA GLY A 11 -4.04 -16.31 -13.10
C GLY A 11 -3.35 -15.04 -12.55
N ASP A 12 -2.09 -15.14 -12.15
CA ASP A 12 -1.35 -13.99 -11.64
C ASP A 12 -1.29 -12.87 -12.68
N GLY A 13 -1.23 -11.62 -12.23
CA GLY A 13 -1.34 -10.45 -13.11
C GLY A 13 -2.78 -10.02 -13.41
N GLY A 14 -3.78 -10.86 -13.15
CA GLY A 14 -5.18 -10.52 -13.40
C GLY A 14 -5.68 -9.35 -12.58
N ASP A 15 -5.31 -9.26 -11.33
CA ASP A 15 -5.73 -8.16 -10.45
C ASP A 15 -5.10 -6.82 -10.86
N GLU A 16 -3.86 -6.84 -11.30
CA GLU A 16 -3.13 -5.69 -11.80
C GLU A 16 -3.70 -5.21 -13.15
N LEU A 17 -4.03 -6.14 -14.05
CA LEU A 17 -4.55 -5.81 -15.39
C LEU A 17 -6.02 -5.36 -15.37
N PHE A 18 -6.84 -5.95 -14.48
CA PHE A 18 -8.30 -5.74 -14.45
C PHE A 18 -8.79 -5.00 -13.21
N SER A 19 -7.88 -4.40 -12.44
CA SER A 19 -8.23 -3.64 -11.21
C SER A 19 -8.95 -4.48 -10.15
N GLY A 20 -8.54 -5.73 -9.96
CA GLY A 20 -9.18 -6.69 -9.06
C GLY A 20 -8.96 -6.38 -7.57
N TYR A 21 -7.90 -5.69 -7.20
CA TYR A 21 -7.62 -5.39 -5.79
C TYR A 21 -8.60 -4.38 -5.18
N GLU A 22 -9.23 -4.76 -4.08
CA GLU A 22 -10.09 -3.85 -3.29
C GLU A 22 -9.34 -2.60 -2.81
N ARG A 23 -8.01 -2.68 -2.64
CA ARG A 23 -7.18 -1.55 -2.21
C ARG A 23 -7.25 -0.36 -3.16
N TYR A 24 -7.44 -0.56 -4.48
CA TYR A 24 -7.62 0.52 -5.43
C TYR A 24 -8.91 1.30 -5.15
N ALA A 25 -10.03 0.57 -5.06
CA ALA A 25 -11.34 1.18 -4.77
C ALA A 25 -11.38 1.84 -3.38
N TRP A 26 -10.70 1.24 -2.39
CA TRP A 26 -10.61 1.79 -1.06
C TRP A 26 -9.80 3.08 -1.03
N THR A 27 -8.66 3.13 -1.70
CA THR A 27 -7.81 4.33 -1.83
C THR A 27 -8.57 5.47 -2.49
N MET A 28 -9.27 5.20 -3.60
CA MET A 28 -10.06 6.21 -4.30
C MET A 28 -11.21 6.75 -3.43
N ARG A 29 -11.91 5.88 -2.70
CA ARG A 29 -12.97 6.30 -1.76
C ARG A 29 -12.41 7.13 -0.61
N LEU A 30 -11.27 6.75 -0.07
CA LEU A 30 -10.60 7.47 1.01
C LEU A 30 -10.12 8.83 0.52
N TRP A 31 -9.47 8.88 -0.65
CA TRP A 31 -9.02 10.12 -1.26
C TRP A 31 -10.17 11.09 -1.51
N LYS A 32 -11.27 10.61 -2.07
CA LYS A 32 -12.49 11.43 -2.29
C LYS A 32 -13.03 12.06 -1.00
N ARG A 33 -12.84 11.42 0.16
CA ARG A 33 -13.23 11.99 1.46
C ARG A 33 -12.20 13.00 1.98
N ILE A 34 -10.93 12.63 1.92
CA ILE A 34 -9.82 13.46 2.43
C ILE A 34 -9.67 14.74 1.60
N SER A 35 -9.78 14.67 0.28
CA SER A 35 -9.62 15.79 -0.64
C SER A 35 -10.68 16.89 -0.49
N ARG A 36 -11.82 16.59 0.16
CA ARG A 36 -12.82 17.62 0.50
C ARG A 36 -12.32 18.65 1.53
N VAL A 37 -11.32 18.26 2.32
CA VAL A 37 -10.67 19.17 3.27
C VAL A 37 -9.54 19.88 2.55
N PRO A 38 -9.49 21.23 2.54
CA PRO A 38 -8.42 21.99 1.90
C PRO A 38 -7.03 21.55 2.37
N ARG A 39 -6.07 21.50 1.44
CA ARG A 39 -4.72 21.00 1.69
C ARG A 39 -4.03 21.68 2.89
N PRO A 40 -4.08 23.02 3.10
CA PRO A 40 -3.46 23.66 4.26
C PRO A 40 -4.01 23.12 5.59
N ILE A 41 -5.34 22.92 5.67
CA ILE A 41 -6.00 22.39 6.87
C ILE A 41 -5.53 20.95 7.12
N ARG A 42 -5.49 20.11 6.08
CA ARG A 42 -5.01 18.72 6.20
C ARG A 42 -3.56 18.65 6.66
N GLN A 43 -2.71 19.54 6.14
CA GLN A 43 -1.30 19.62 6.55
C GLN A 43 -1.15 20.04 8.00
N SER A 44 -1.91 21.05 8.46
CA SER A 44 -1.91 21.45 9.86
C SER A 44 -2.40 20.34 10.79
N MET A 45 -3.46 19.63 10.39
CA MET A 45 -3.95 18.46 11.14
C MET A 45 -2.90 17.33 11.16
N SER A 46 -2.26 17.04 10.02
CA SER A 46 -1.18 16.06 9.92
C SER A 46 -0.02 16.40 10.87
N LEU A 47 0.40 17.64 10.87
CA LEU A 47 1.48 18.12 11.75
C LEU A 47 1.06 18.03 13.22
N GLY A 48 -0.14 18.48 13.57
CA GLY A 48 -0.68 18.39 14.93
C GLY A 48 -0.74 16.94 15.43
N LEU A 49 -1.16 16.00 14.58
CA LEU A 49 -1.19 14.58 14.95
C LEU A 49 0.20 13.97 15.16
N ARG A 50 1.23 14.48 14.48
CA ARG A 50 2.63 14.03 14.67
C ARG A 50 3.19 14.43 16.02
N THR A 51 2.69 15.51 16.61
CA THR A 51 3.14 16.03 17.91
C THR A 51 2.42 15.39 19.09
N VAL A 52 1.37 14.58 18.86
CA VAL A 52 0.63 13.88 19.93
C VAL A 52 1.53 12.85 20.61
N PRO A 53 1.82 12.99 21.91
CA PRO A 53 2.62 12.02 22.63
C PRO A 53 1.90 10.66 22.70
N PRO A 54 2.66 9.53 22.63
CA PRO A 54 2.06 8.18 22.71
C PRO A 54 1.13 7.95 23.91
N PRO A 55 1.43 8.42 25.15
CA PRO A 55 0.54 8.23 26.28
C PRO A 55 -0.78 8.98 26.14
N LEU A 56 -0.77 10.16 25.52
CA LEU A 56 -2.00 10.91 25.25
C LEU A 56 -2.85 10.21 24.17
N ALA A 57 -2.22 9.73 23.10
CA ALA A 57 -2.92 8.95 22.08
C ALA A 57 -3.56 7.68 22.67
N ALA A 58 -2.88 6.99 23.59
CA ALA A 58 -3.40 5.83 24.29
C ALA A 58 -4.62 6.18 25.20
N SER A 59 -4.54 7.30 25.89
CA SER A 59 -5.63 7.77 26.77
C SER A 59 -6.87 8.15 25.98
N LEU A 60 -6.71 8.88 24.89
CA LEU A 60 -7.79 9.24 23.97
C LEU A 60 -8.45 7.99 23.35
N ALA A 61 -7.66 7.02 22.91
CA ALA A 61 -8.18 5.78 22.36
C ALA A 61 -8.94 4.95 23.41
N LYS A 62 -8.49 4.90 24.65
CA LYS A 62 -9.24 4.26 25.73
C LYS A 62 -10.60 4.91 25.95
N ALA A 63 -10.67 6.25 25.92
CA ALA A 63 -11.92 6.98 26.04
C ALA A 63 -12.88 6.68 24.87
N ILE A 64 -12.38 6.71 23.65
CA ILE A 64 -13.15 6.40 22.42
C ILE A 64 -13.61 4.93 22.44
N ASN A 65 -12.74 3.99 22.79
CA ASN A 65 -13.04 2.56 22.80
C ASN A 65 -14.16 2.17 23.81
N ARG A 66 -14.42 2.99 24.82
CA ARG A 66 -15.56 2.79 25.74
C ARG A 66 -16.91 2.98 25.05
N CYS A 67 -16.96 3.84 24.04
CA CYS A 67 -18.20 4.21 23.34
C CYS A 67 -18.38 3.44 22.02
N VAL A 68 -17.39 2.64 21.59
CA VAL A 68 -17.36 1.99 20.28
C VAL A 68 -17.46 0.47 20.44
N PRO A 69 -18.30 -0.21 19.62
CA PRO A 69 -18.38 -1.68 19.60
C PRO A 69 -17.01 -2.35 19.41
N ARG A 70 -16.79 -3.52 20.03
CA ARG A 70 -15.50 -4.23 20.05
C ARG A 70 -14.85 -4.39 18.67
N ARG A 71 -15.63 -4.61 17.61
CA ARG A 71 -15.14 -4.77 16.22
C ARG A 71 -14.45 -3.53 15.65
N TYR A 72 -14.72 -2.33 16.20
CA TYR A 72 -14.14 -1.06 15.74
C TYR A 72 -13.11 -0.49 16.73
N GLN A 73 -12.83 -1.19 17.82
CA GLN A 73 -11.89 -0.72 18.84
C GLN A 73 -10.47 -0.64 18.31
N VAL A 74 -9.76 0.40 18.69
CA VAL A 74 -8.36 0.65 18.29
C VAL A 74 -7.44 -0.14 19.20
N ARG A 75 -6.69 -1.09 18.65
CA ARG A 75 -5.72 -1.92 19.39
C ARG A 75 -4.41 -1.17 19.66
N ASN A 76 -3.87 -0.51 18.62
CA ASN A 76 -2.60 0.24 18.69
C ASN A 76 -2.85 1.71 18.36
N PRO A 77 -3.19 2.55 19.36
CA PRO A 77 -3.59 3.94 19.11
C PRO A 77 -2.45 4.80 18.54
N SER A 78 -1.21 4.63 18.99
CA SER A 78 -0.06 5.38 18.49
C SER A 78 0.17 5.15 16.98
N ASP A 79 0.06 3.89 16.55
CA ASP A 79 0.25 3.53 15.13
C ASP A 79 -0.88 4.09 14.27
N LYS A 80 -2.12 4.08 14.81
CA LYS A 80 -3.29 4.66 14.12
C LYS A 80 -3.18 6.17 14.00
N VAL A 81 -2.77 6.88 15.05
CA VAL A 81 -2.55 8.33 15.00
C VAL A 81 -1.45 8.66 14.00
N ARG A 82 -0.34 7.91 14.01
CA ARG A 82 0.75 8.08 13.05
C ARG A 82 0.29 7.82 11.61
N LEU A 83 -0.46 6.74 11.38
CA LEU A 83 -1.02 6.44 10.06
C LEU A 83 -1.95 7.55 9.60
N MET A 84 -2.89 7.99 10.45
CA MET A 84 -3.80 9.10 10.12
C MET A 84 -3.05 10.39 9.78
N SER A 85 -1.98 10.72 10.52
CA SER A 85 -1.17 11.90 10.20
C SER A 85 -0.54 11.80 8.81
N GLN A 86 -0.06 10.62 8.41
CA GLN A 86 0.51 10.38 7.09
C GLN A 86 -0.56 10.48 5.98
N LEU A 87 -1.71 9.81 6.16
CA LEU A 87 -2.80 9.83 5.19
C LEU A 87 -3.35 11.25 4.95
N LEU A 88 -3.48 12.06 6.02
CA LEU A 88 -3.89 13.47 5.90
C LEU A 88 -2.83 14.33 5.20
N GLY A 89 -1.55 13.98 5.31
CA GLY A 89 -0.45 14.65 4.64
C GLY A 89 -0.33 14.36 3.15
N ALA A 90 -1.01 13.33 2.65
CA ALA A 90 -0.94 12.91 1.26
C ALA A 90 -1.26 14.07 0.28
N LYS A 91 -0.49 14.17 -0.80
CA LYS A 91 -0.62 15.21 -1.81
C LYS A 91 -1.78 14.94 -2.77
N ASP A 92 -1.88 13.69 -3.21
CA ASP A 92 -2.85 13.18 -4.17
C ASP A 92 -3.20 11.71 -3.88
N ALA A 93 -4.00 11.09 -4.74
CA ALA A 93 -4.42 9.71 -4.59
C ALA A 93 -3.26 8.72 -4.77
N ARG A 94 -2.28 9.05 -5.59
CA ARG A 94 -1.10 8.22 -5.85
C ARG A 94 -0.18 8.19 -4.63
N ASP A 95 0.10 9.35 -4.04
CA ASP A 95 0.85 9.48 -2.78
C ASP A 95 0.15 8.73 -1.64
N LEU A 96 -1.19 8.84 -1.57
CA LEU A 96 -1.99 8.07 -0.62
C LEU A 96 -1.85 6.55 -0.82
N TYR A 97 -1.85 6.10 -2.07
CA TYR A 97 -1.67 4.68 -2.40
C TYR A 97 -0.29 4.17 -1.98
N GLN A 98 0.77 4.93 -2.22
CA GLN A 98 2.13 4.61 -1.77
C GLN A 98 2.20 4.42 -0.26
N LEU A 99 1.55 5.30 0.50
CA LEU A 99 1.50 5.19 1.97
C LEU A 99 0.76 3.94 2.46
N ILE A 100 -0.17 3.42 1.65
CA ILE A 100 -0.97 2.23 1.97
C ILE A 100 -0.20 0.95 1.65
N VAL A 101 0.45 0.88 0.48
CA VAL A 101 1.16 -0.32 0.04
C VAL A 101 2.60 -0.40 0.52
N GLY A 102 3.20 0.74 0.86
CA GLY A 102 4.59 0.82 1.33
C GLY A 102 4.81 0.10 2.66
N HIS A 103 5.59 -0.97 2.66
CA HIS A 103 5.99 -1.69 3.85
C HIS A 103 6.99 -0.90 4.70
N TRP A 104 7.90 -0.20 4.04
CA TRP A 104 8.95 0.59 4.66
C TRP A 104 8.65 2.08 4.51
N LYS A 105 8.50 2.77 5.64
CA LYS A 105 8.10 4.19 5.64
C LYS A 105 9.27 5.15 5.42
N ASN A 106 10.48 4.70 5.71
CA ASN A 106 11.72 5.46 5.53
C ASN A 106 12.83 4.47 5.15
N PRO A 107 12.83 3.94 3.92
CA PRO A 107 13.82 2.95 3.48
C PRO A 107 15.24 3.51 3.53
N GLU A 108 15.40 4.80 3.34
CA GLU A 108 16.68 5.51 3.42
C GLU A 108 17.35 5.42 4.82
N ARG A 109 16.57 5.14 5.86
CA ARG A 109 17.10 4.98 7.22
C ARG A 109 17.64 3.58 7.52
N ILE A 110 17.35 2.63 6.67
CA ILE A 110 17.69 1.21 6.84
C ILE A 110 18.99 0.90 6.09
N LEU A 111 19.20 1.59 4.98
CA LEU A 111 20.38 1.40 4.15
C LEU A 111 21.54 2.27 4.65
N ALA A 112 22.67 1.64 4.93
CA ALA A 112 23.91 2.34 5.22
C ALA A 112 24.38 3.07 3.95
N GLY A 113 24.28 4.40 3.93
CA GLY A 113 24.60 5.22 2.77
C GLY A 113 23.39 5.86 2.08
N GLY A 114 22.16 5.50 2.50
CA GLY A 114 20.92 6.00 1.89
C GLY A 114 20.60 5.32 0.57
N LEU A 115 19.49 5.78 -0.05
CA LEU A 115 19.12 5.40 -1.42
C LEU A 115 19.61 6.49 -2.37
N SER A 116 20.22 6.11 -3.48
CA SER A 116 20.47 7.05 -4.57
C SER A 116 19.12 7.49 -5.18
N PRO A 117 19.06 8.67 -5.83
CA PRO A 117 17.84 9.10 -6.52
C PRO A 117 17.33 8.08 -7.56
N GLU A 118 18.24 7.30 -8.16
CA GLU A 118 17.96 6.29 -9.17
C GLU A 118 17.39 4.99 -8.56
N GLU A 119 17.68 4.72 -7.30
CA GLU A 119 17.19 3.54 -6.57
C GLU A 119 15.83 3.80 -5.86
N GLN A 120 15.35 5.03 -5.87
CA GLN A 120 14.03 5.33 -5.32
C GLN A 120 12.95 4.74 -6.25
N PRO A 121 11.95 4.04 -5.69
CA PRO A 121 10.85 3.53 -6.51
C PRO A 121 10.14 4.72 -7.18
N VAL A 122 10.35 4.85 -8.47
CA VAL A 122 9.72 5.88 -9.29
C VAL A 122 8.34 5.38 -9.67
N PHE A 123 7.31 6.10 -9.25
CA PHE A 123 6.00 5.91 -9.85
C PHE A 123 6.07 6.38 -11.31
N PRO A 124 5.58 5.60 -12.24
CA PRO A 124 5.54 6.04 -13.61
C PRO A 124 4.69 7.31 -13.71
N ASP A 125 5.35 8.42 -13.97
CA ASP A 125 4.65 9.68 -14.29
C ASP A 125 4.20 9.61 -15.76
N VAL A 126 3.07 8.92 -15.94
CA VAL A 126 2.44 8.85 -17.27
C VAL A 126 1.45 9.98 -17.39
N PRO A 127 1.74 10.98 -18.22
CA PRO A 127 0.80 12.09 -18.46
C PRO A 127 -0.57 11.57 -18.90
N LYS A 128 -1.64 12.13 -18.33
CA LYS A 128 -3.05 11.79 -18.65
C LYS A 128 -3.55 10.43 -18.15
N MET A 129 -2.78 9.68 -17.39
CA MET A 129 -3.28 8.46 -16.76
C MET A 129 -4.13 8.81 -15.54
N ASP A 130 -5.30 8.21 -15.40
CA ASP A 130 -6.10 8.37 -14.19
C ASP A 130 -5.45 7.68 -12.99
N ASP A 131 -5.86 8.06 -11.77
CA ASP A 131 -5.25 7.58 -10.53
C ASP A 131 -5.37 6.06 -10.37
N ARG A 132 -6.45 5.43 -10.86
CA ARG A 132 -6.64 3.98 -10.77
C ARG A 132 -5.64 3.25 -11.66
N HIS A 133 -5.50 3.64 -12.91
CA HIS A 133 -4.52 3.05 -13.83
C HIS A 133 -3.09 3.29 -13.33
N ALA A 134 -2.81 4.45 -12.73
CA ALA A 134 -1.50 4.71 -12.13
C ALA A 134 -1.19 3.76 -10.96
N MET A 135 -2.17 3.43 -10.11
CA MET A 135 -2.02 2.43 -9.05
C MET A 135 -1.78 1.02 -9.61
N MET A 136 -2.56 0.62 -10.63
CA MET A 136 -2.40 -0.67 -11.32
C MET A 136 -0.99 -0.78 -11.94
N MET A 137 -0.55 0.26 -12.64
CA MET A 137 0.79 0.31 -13.24
C MET A 137 1.90 0.23 -12.19
N THR A 138 1.71 0.85 -11.03
CA THR A 138 2.65 0.75 -9.91
C THR A 138 2.80 -0.68 -9.44
N ASP A 139 1.69 -1.40 -9.29
CA ASP A 139 1.72 -2.80 -8.87
C ASP A 139 2.29 -3.70 -9.97
N MET A 140 2.01 -3.42 -11.23
CA MET A 140 2.59 -4.16 -12.37
C MET A 140 4.11 -4.02 -12.46
N LEU A 141 4.65 -2.85 -12.11
CA LEU A 141 6.10 -2.59 -12.19
C LEU A 141 6.88 -2.97 -10.92
N GLY A 142 6.22 -3.10 -9.80
CA GLY A 142 6.85 -3.40 -8.51
C GLY A 142 6.30 -4.66 -7.85
N TYR A 143 5.09 -4.60 -7.31
CA TYR A 143 4.53 -5.69 -6.51
C TYR A 143 4.41 -7.02 -7.28
N LEU A 144 3.98 -6.97 -8.53
CA LEU A 144 3.83 -8.17 -9.35
C LEU A 144 5.17 -8.87 -9.63
N PRO A 145 6.21 -8.23 -10.21
CA PRO A 145 7.47 -8.90 -10.50
C PRO A 145 8.26 -9.22 -9.23
N ASP A 146 8.34 -8.32 -8.27
CA ASP A 146 9.26 -8.45 -7.14
C ASP A 146 8.72 -9.31 -5.99
N ASP A 147 7.40 -9.48 -5.90
CA ASP A 147 6.78 -10.26 -4.81
C ASP A 147 6.01 -11.47 -5.35
N ILE A 148 4.98 -11.27 -6.17
CA ILE A 148 4.07 -12.35 -6.59
C ILE A 148 4.80 -13.35 -7.47
N LEU A 149 5.37 -12.90 -8.60
CA LEU A 149 6.00 -13.79 -9.57
C LEU A 149 7.22 -14.50 -8.98
N VAL A 150 8.03 -13.80 -8.18
CA VAL A 150 9.18 -14.41 -7.48
C VAL A 150 8.73 -15.50 -6.51
N LYS A 151 7.64 -15.29 -5.76
CA LYS A 151 7.11 -16.29 -4.84
C LYS A 151 6.57 -17.50 -5.58
N VAL A 152 5.78 -17.27 -6.63
CA VAL A 152 5.19 -18.34 -7.45
C VAL A 152 6.30 -19.17 -8.09
N ASP A 153 7.27 -18.52 -8.73
CA ASP A 153 8.39 -19.20 -9.38
C ASP A 153 9.20 -20.03 -8.38
N ARG A 154 9.69 -19.42 -7.29
CA ARG A 154 10.51 -20.14 -6.31
C ARG A 154 9.78 -21.30 -5.63
N THR A 155 8.51 -21.12 -5.32
CA THR A 155 7.73 -22.19 -4.64
C THR A 155 7.36 -23.33 -5.59
N SER A 156 7.02 -23.03 -6.83
CA SER A 156 6.69 -24.04 -7.84
C SER A 156 7.94 -24.80 -8.31
N MET A 157 9.04 -24.09 -8.56
CA MET A 157 10.31 -24.70 -8.98
C MET A 157 10.96 -25.55 -7.89
N ASN A 158 10.73 -25.23 -6.61
CA ASN A 158 11.21 -26.05 -5.50
C ASN A 158 10.72 -27.51 -5.56
N ILE A 159 9.59 -27.76 -6.22
CA ILE A 159 9.03 -29.09 -6.45
C ILE A 159 9.09 -29.51 -7.93
N GLY A 160 9.79 -28.76 -8.78
CA GLY A 160 9.91 -29.02 -10.21
C GLY A 160 8.62 -28.84 -11.01
N LEU A 161 7.72 -27.95 -10.56
CA LEU A 161 6.49 -27.58 -11.27
C LEU A 161 6.72 -26.24 -11.99
N GLU A 162 6.55 -26.21 -13.30
CA GLU A 162 6.62 -24.98 -14.08
C GLU A 162 5.29 -24.23 -13.96
N ALA A 163 5.30 -22.98 -13.48
CA ALA A 163 4.15 -22.09 -13.48
C ALA A 163 4.22 -21.16 -14.68
N ARG A 164 3.16 -21.13 -15.48
CA ARG A 164 2.99 -20.17 -16.60
C ARG A 164 1.87 -19.20 -16.30
N VAL A 165 2.07 -17.94 -16.69
CA VAL A 165 1.15 -16.84 -16.43
C VAL A 165 0.64 -16.27 -17.76
N PRO A 166 -0.40 -16.85 -18.37
CA PRO A 166 -0.86 -16.48 -19.72
C PRO A 166 -1.33 -15.03 -19.85
N LEU A 167 -1.66 -14.37 -18.74
CA LEU A 167 -2.09 -12.96 -18.76
C LEU A 167 -0.93 -11.98 -18.95
N LEU A 168 0.31 -12.45 -18.83
CA LEU A 168 1.51 -11.62 -18.93
C LEU A 168 2.37 -11.96 -20.16
N ASP A 169 1.92 -12.88 -21.00
CA ASP A 169 2.58 -13.26 -22.27
C ASP A 169 2.27 -12.26 -23.39
#